data_cd487c6ee119a880d74ed533d5aec0c1
#
_entry.id   cd487c6ee119a880d74ed533d5aec0c1
#
_cell.length_a   1.000
_cell.length_b   1.000
_cell.length_c   1.000
_cell.angle_alpha   90.00
_cell.angle_beta   90.00
_cell.angle_gamma   90.00
#
_symmetry.space_group_name_H-M   'P 1'
#
loop_
_entity.id
_entity.type
_entity.pdbx_description
1 polymer ?
#
loop_
_entity_poly.entity_id
_entity_poly.type
_entity_poly.pdbx_seq_one_letter_code
_entity_poly.pdbx_strand_id
1 'polypeptide(L)'
;MSRIHFMILILLVSVSGFSQGALLPVISIIFEHAGTSPTLNGLHATGLYLGVLLASPFMEAPLRRFGFKPLIVIGGAAVFLSLFSFVFIESYVVWFFLRLMIGIGDHMLHFSTQTWVTYASSSRNRGRNISLYGLSFGLGFAAGPFLTPLIEINPSLPFIVSGAVSLCIWLLVFVLKNTYPDTGEMQTSEQTNSLKRFKKAFQFGWVAFMMPFCYGFLETTLNSNFPVYALRSGVTIDAVAFILPAFAIGSIVFQLPLGMLSDRFGRRRMILVVTLVGSFFFLLAGIFIQSVLAVAICFFIAGMAVGSTFSLGISYMTDLLPKHLLPAGNLMCGMAFSAGSILGPVLGGFFVQTFEGMNLLYLVSIVILIVFCCVRFGRTQGVVDTPNESISH
;
A
#
# COMPACT_ATOMS: atom_id res chain seq x y z
N MET A 1 -0.32 -8.04 -26.14
CA MET A 1 -1.20 -8.74 -25.17
C MET A 1 -2.64 -8.72 -25.67
N SER A 2 -3.38 -9.85 -25.62
CA SER A 2 -4.79 -9.88 -25.97
C SER A 2 -5.65 -9.16 -24.91
N ARG A 3 -6.85 -8.69 -25.28
CA ARG A 3 -7.76 -8.03 -24.33
C ARG A 3 -8.15 -8.96 -23.17
N ILE A 4 -8.39 -10.23 -23.45
CA ILE A 4 -8.76 -11.25 -22.45
C ILE A 4 -7.61 -11.43 -21.45
N HIS A 5 -6.38 -11.53 -21.93
CA HIS A 5 -5.20 -11.67 -21.08
C HIS A 5 -5.06 -10.48 -20.11
N PHE A 6 -5.20 -9.25 -20.64
CA PHE A 6 -5.16 -8.05 -19.81
C PHE A 6 -6.28 -8.02 -18.77
N MET A 7 -7.52 -8.36 -19.17
CA MET A 7 -8.65 -8.39 -18.25
C MET A 7 -8.43 -9.38 -17.08
N ILE A 8 -7.90 -10.57 -17.37
CA ILE A 8 -7.61 -11.57 -16.31
C ILE A 8 -6.58 -11.01 -15.33
N LEU A 9 -5.49 -10.37 -15.81
CA LEU A 9 -4.48 -9.78 -14.93
C LEU A 9 -5.05 -8.63 -14.07
N ILE A 10 -5.93 -7.82 -14.65
CA ILE A 10 -6.63 -6.74 -13.95
C ILE A 10 -7.58 -7.29 -12.86
N LEU A 11 -8.34 -8.34 -13.17
CA LEU A 11 -9.22 -8.99 -12.20
C LEU A 11 -8.43 -9.61 -11.04
N LEU A 12 -7.32 -10.26 -11.33
CA LEU A 12 -6.43 -10.84 -10.30
C LEU A 12 -5.93 -9.78 -9.32
N VAL A 13 -5.44 -8.64 -9.84
CA VAL A 13 -4.96 -7.58 -8.96
C VAL A 13 -6.08 -6.88 -8.20
N SER A 14 -7.27 -6.76 -8.80
CA SER A 14 -8.44 -6.19 -8.12
C SER A 14 -8.86 -7.05 -6.93
N VAL A 15 -8.87 -8.38 -7.09
CA VAL A 15 -9.23 -9.33 -6.02
C VAL A 15 -8.14 -9.40 -4.96
N SER A 16 -6.86 -9.28 -5.33
CA SER A 16 -5.78 -9.14 -4.35
C SER A 16 -5.98 -7.88 -3.49
N GLY A 17 -6.28 -6.73 -4.11
CA GLY A 17 -6.64 -5.52 -3.39
C GLY A 17 -7.85 -5.72 -2.46
N PHE A 18 -8.90 -6.36 -2.94
CA PHE A 18 -10.09 -6.67 -2.16
C PHE A 18 -9.79 -7.52 -0.92
N SER A 19 -8.98 -8.58 -1.08
CA SER A 19 -8.58 -9.44 0.03
C SER A 19 -7.75 -8.70 1.07
N GLN A 20 -6.80 -7.86 0.64
CA GLN A 20 -5.98 -7.06 1.55
C GLN A 20 -6.81 -6.00 2.29
N GLY A 21 -7.67 -5.28 1.56
CA GLY A 21 -8.55 -4.25 2.13
C GLY A 21 -9.56 -4.81 3.12
N ALA A 22 -9.99 -6.07 2.94
CA ALA A 22 -10.86 -6.77 3.88
C ALA A 22 -10.09 -7.30 5.11
N LEU A 23 -8.93 -7.92 4.89
CA LEU A 23 -8.19 -8.67 5.91
C LEU A 23 -7.73 -7.79 7.07
N LEU A 24 -7.30 -6.56 6.80
CA LEU A 24 -6.80 -5.65 7.83
C LEU A 24 -7.88 -5.28 8.84
N PRO A 25 -9.04 -4.68 8.45
CA PRO A 25 -10.08 -4.30 9.41
C PRO A 25 -10.81 -5.52 10.00
N VAL A 26 -11.07 -6.57 9.21
CA VAL A 26 -11.79 -7.78 9.68
C VAL A 26 -11.07 -8.42 10.86
N ILE A 27 -9.77 -8.72 10.73
CA ILE A 27 -9.03 -9.37 11.82
C ILE A 27 -8.88 -8.41 13.01
N SER A 28 -8.70 -7.10 12.76
CA SER A 28 -8.60 -6.13 13.84
C SER A 28 -9.88 -6.04 14.68
N ILE A 29 -11.05 -6.12 14.05
CA ILE A 29 -12.35 -6.13 14.73
C ILE A 29 -12.55 -7.44 15.51
N ILE A 30 -12.24 -8.60 14.89
CA ILE A 30 -12.35 -9.91 15.55
C ILE A 30 -11.46 -9.94 16.81
N PHE A 31 -10.23 -9.45 16.74
CA PHE A 31 -9.33 -9.39 17.88
C PHE A 31 -9.81 -8.41 18.97
N GLU A 32 -10.43 -7.30 18.58
CA GLU A 32 -11.03 -6.37 19.54
C GLU A 32 -12.19 -7.03 20.29
N HIS A 33 -13.08 -7.75 19.58
CA HIS A 33 -14.17 -8.52 20.19
C HIS A 33 -13.66 -9.64 21.10
N ALA A 34 -12.52 -10.24 20.77
CA ALA A 34 -11.85 -11.25 21.61
C ALA A 34 -11.08 -10.65 22.80
N GLY A 35 -11.10 -9.33 23.01
CA GLY A 35 -10.41 -8.64 24.09
C GLY A 35 -8.89 -8.56 23.93
N THR A 36 -8.36 -8.77 22.70
CA THR A 36 -6.93 -8.63 22.43
C THR A 36 -6.51 -7.17 22.61
N SER A 37 -5.36 -6.92 23.26
CA SER A 37 -4.88 -5.56 23.44
C SER A 37 -4.60 -4.87 22.10
N PRO A 38 -4.84 -3.55 21.97
CA PRO A 38 -4.59 -2.81 20.73
C PRO A 38 -3.14 -2.90 20.23
N THR A 39 -2.18 -2.95 21.15
CA THR A 39 -0.75 -3.12 20.81
C THR A 39 -0.50 -4.48 20.15
N LEU A 40 -1.03 -5.57 20.71
CA LEU A 40 -0.91 -6.90 20.12
C LEU A 40 -1.66 -6.99 18.78
N ASN A 41 -2.82 -6.37 18.67
CA ASN A 41 -3.57 -6.30 17.43
C ASN A 41 -2.77 -5.56 16.34
N GLY A 42 -2.17 -4.41 16.67
CA GLY A 42 -1.29 -3.67 15.77
C GLY A 42 -0.05 -4.45 15.38
N LEU A 43 0.60 -5.14 16.33
CA LEU A 43 1.76 -6.00 16.04
C LEU A 43 1.37 -7.13 15.06
N HIS A 44 0.23 -7.76 15.28
CA HIS A 44 -0.27 -8.81 14.39
C HIS A 44 -0.53 -8.32 12.96
N ALA A 45 -0.99 -7.08 12.79
CA ALA A 45 -1.21 -6.50 11.48
C ALA A 45 0.07 -6.39 10.63
N THR A 46 1.25 -6.32 11.26
CA THR A 46 2.54 -6.27 10.55
C THR A 46 2.87 -7.53 9.77
N GLY A 47 2.27 -8.67 10.12
CA GLY A 47 2.57 -9.97 9.51
C GLY A 47 2.48 -9.96 7.99
N LEU A 48 1.47 -9.30 7.43
CA LEU A 48 1.28 -9.16 5.97
C LEU A 48 2.49 -8.45 5.32
N TYR A 49 2.88 -7.29 5.85
CA TYR A 49 3.96 -6.47 5.27
C TYR A 49 5.34 -7.07 5.52
N LEU A 50 5.52 -7.81 6.61
CA LEU A 50 6.71 -8.65 6.82
C LEU A 50 6.81 -9.73 5.74
N GLY A 51 5.70 -10.37 5.37
CA GLY A 51 5.65 -11.34 4.28
C GLY A 51 6.09 -10.73 2.95
N VAL A 52 5.57 -9.55 2.61
CA VAL A 52 5.98 -8.78 1.41
C VAL A 52 7.47 -8.48 1.44
N LEU A 53 7.98 -7.96 2.56
CA LEU A 53 9.39 -7.59 2.71
C LEU A 53 10.33 -8.79 2.57
N LEU A 54 9.99 -9.91 3.20
CA LEU A 54 10.76 -11.15 3.13
C LEU A 54 10.77 -11.74 1.71
N ALA A 55 9.65 -11.68 0.99
CA ALA A 55 9.55 -12.21 -0.36
C ALA A 55 10.30 -11.38 -1.41
N SER A 56 10.33 -10.06 -1.25
CA SER A 56 10.81 -9.10 -2.27
C SER A 56 12.19 -9.44 -2.87
N PRO A 57 13.23 -9.80 -2.09
CA PRO A 57 14.55 -10.09 -2.66
C PRO A 57 14.61 -11.35 -3.54
N PHE A 58 13.63 -12.24 -3.38
CA PHE A 58 13.64 -13.56 -3.99
C PHE A 58 12.75 -13.69 -5.23
N MET A 59 12.08 -12.62 -5.66
CA MET A 59 11.07 -12.70 -6.73
C MET A 59 11.66 -12.80 -8.12
N GLU A 60 12.80 -12.18 -8.37
CA GLU A 60 13.36 -12.06 -9.72
C GLU A 60 13.86 -13.41 -10.29
N ALA A 61 14.59 -14.19 -9.49
CA ALA A 61 15.18 -15.45 -9.93
C ALA A 61 14.11 -16.50 -10.33
N PRO A 62 13.04 -16.75 -9.53
CA PRO A 62 11.94 -17.63 -9.93
C PRO A 62 11.20 -17.11 -11.17
N LEU A 63 11.00 -15.78 -11.30
CA LEU A 63 10.33 -15.20 -12.45
C LEU A 63 11.09 -15.49 -13.75
N ARG A 64 12.41 -15.32 -13.75
CA ARG A 64 13.26 -15.65 -14.90
C ARG A 64 13.25 -17.13 -15.24
N ARG A 65 13.26 -18.01 -14.22
CA ARG A 65 13.35 -19.46 -14.40
C ARG A 65 12.04 -20.10 -14.84
N PHE A 66 10.93 -19.69 -14.23
CA PHE A 66 9.63 -20.35 -14.39
C PHE A 66 8.62 -19.55 -15.22
N GLY A 67 8.90 -18.26 -15.49
CA GLY A 67 7.98 -17.36 -16.18
C GLY A 67 6.92 -16.76 -15.25
N PHE A 68 6.01 -15.98 -15.82
CA PHE A 68 5.01 -15.21 -15.07
C PHE A 68 3.92 -16.06 -14.42
N LYS A 69 3.34 -17.00 -15.19
CA LYS A 69 2.17 -17.78 -14.78
C LYS A 69 2.39 -18.63 -13.53
N PRO A 70 3.47 -19.39 -13.35
CA PRO A 70 3.69 -20.21 -12.16
C PRO A 70 3.75 -19.40 -10.86
N LEU A 71 4.36 -18.21 -10.88
CA LEU A 71 4.41 -17.34 -9.71
C LEU A 71 3.03 -16.83 -9.32
N ILE A 72 2.20 -16.46 -10.32
CA ILE A 72 0.81 -16.04 -10.08
C ILE A 72 -0.01 -17.20 -9.52
N VAL A 73 0.18 -18.41 -10.05
CA VAL A 73 -0.53 -19.61 -9.57
C VAL A 73 -0.16 -19.91 -8.13
N ILE A 74 1.15 -19.96 -7.79
CA ILE A 74 1.61 -20.25 -6.43
C ILE A 74 1.22 -19.13 -5.47
N GLY A 75 1.44 -17.87 -5.85
CA GLY A 75 1.08 -16.71 -5.03
C GLY A 75 -0.42 -16.64 -4.74
N GLY A 76 -1.26 -16.77 -5.77
CA GLY A 76 -2.71 -16.79 -5.60
C GLY A 76 -3.21 -17.98 -4.79
N ALA A 77 -2.60 -19.17 -4.97
CA ALA A 77 -2.92 -20.34 -4.15
C ALA A 77 -2.59 -20.11 -2.67
N ALA A 78 -1.43 -19.53 -2.38
CA ALA A 78 -1.06 -19.18 -1.01
C ALA A 78 -2.07 -18.22 -0.37
N VAL A 79 -2.58 -17.22 -1.13
CA VAL A 79 -3.59 -16.27 -0.64
C VAL A 79 -4.90 -16.96 -0.31
N PHE A 80 -5.56 -17.63 -1.27
CA PHE A 80 -6.89 -18.18 -1.01
C PHE A 80 -6.86 -19.36 -0.03
N LEU A 81 -5.82 -20.19 -0.04
CA LEU A 81 -5.67 -21.27 0.95
C LEU A 81 -5.49 -20.71 2.36
N SER A 82 -4.69 -19.65 2.52
CA SER A 82 -4.56 -18.98 3.81
C SER A 82 -5.88 -18.35 4.27
N LEU A 83 -6.65 -17.72 3.36
CA LEU A 83 -7.97 -17.16 3.68
C LEU A 83 -8.94 -18.25 4.18
N PHE A 84 -9.01 -19.39 3.52
CA PHE A 84 -9.82 -20.50 4.02
C PHE A 84 -9.30 -21.09 5.34
N SER A 85 -7.99 -21.08 5.57
CA SER A 85 -7.40 -21.62 6.81
C SER A 85 -7.79 -20.80 8.05
N PHE A 86 -8.09 -19.50 7.91
CA PHE A 86 -8.62 -18.68 9.02
C PHE A 86 -9.94 -19.23 9.59
N VAL A 87 -10.74 -19.92 8.77
CA VAL A 87 -12.05 -20.48 9.17
C VAL A 87 -11.90 -21.69 10.10
N PHE A 88 -10.82 -22.47 9.93
CA PHE A 88 -10.65 -23.76 10.61
C PHE A 88 -9.74 -23.67 11.86
N ILE A 89 -8.96 -22.61 12.00
CA ILE A 89 -7.91 -22.51 13.02
C ILE A 89 -8.05 -21.19 13.75
N GLU A 90 -8.58 -21.22 14.97
CA GLU A 90 -8.70 -20.06 15.84
C GLU A 90 -7.45 -19.95 16.75
N SER A 91 -6.36 -19.46 16.19
CA SER A 91 -5.12 -19.25 16.93
C SER A 91 -4.44 -17.96 16.51
N TYR A 92 -4.16 -17.08 17.48
CA TYR A 92 -3.44 -15.82 17.26
C TYR A 92 -2.11 -16.01 16.51
N VAL A 93 -1.32 -16.98 16.95
CA VAL A 93 0.00 -17.27 16.35
C VAL A 93 -0.16 -17.81 14.93
N VAL A 94 -1.07 -18.75 14.71
CA VAL A 94 -1.32 -19.31 13.36
C VAL A 94 -1.82 -18.23 12.44
N TRP A 95 -2.73 -17.36 12.89
CA TRP A 95 -3.24 -16.24 12.08
C TRP A 95 -2.14 -15.25 11.69
N PHE A 96 -1.14 -15.02 12.56
CA PHE A 96 0.03 -14.22 12.20
C PHE A 96 0.80 -14.84 11.03
N PHE A 97 1.06 -16.16 11.07
CA PHE A 97 1.73 -16.86 9.97
C PHE A 97 0.86 -16.93 8.70
N LEU A 98 -0.45 -17.05 8.82
CA LEU A 98 -1.35 -16.96 7.66
C LEU A 98 -1.30 -15.57 7.01
N ARG A 99 -1.27 -14.48 7.80
CA ARG A 99 -1.05 -13.12 7.27
C ARG A 99 0.31 -12.99 6.56
N LEU A 100 1.35 -13.56 7.14
CA LEU A 100 2.69 -13.57 6.54
C LEU A 100 2.67 -14.33 5.21
N MET A 101 2.03 -15.49 5.14
CA MET A 101 1.86 -16.27 3.91
C MET A 101 1.04 -15.52 2.85
N ILE A 102 -0.01 -14.81 3.26
CA ILE A 102 -0.76 -13.94 2.36
C ILE A 102 0.14 -12.83 1.81
N GLY A 103 0.96 -12.19 2.67
CA GLY A 103 1.90 -11.15 2.24
C GLY A 103 2.91 -11.67 1.20
N ILE A 104 3.46 -12.87 1.40
CA ILE A 104 4.35 -13.52 0.44
C ILE A 104 3.60 -13.80 -0.87
N GLY A 105 2.42 -14.43 -0.78
CA GLY A 105 1.61 -14.82 -1.95
C GLY A 105 1.15 -13.62 -2.78
N ASP A 106 0.67 -12.58 -2.11
CA ASP A 106 0.28 -11.32 -2.72
C ASP A 106 1.45 -10.62 -3.42
N HIS A 107 2.62 -10.59 -2.77
CA HIS A 107 3.80 -10.01 -3.40
C HIS A 107 4.22 -10.78 -4.65
N MET A 108 4.19 -12.13 -4.62
CA MET A 108 4.43 -12.97 -5.80
C MET A 108 3.45 -12.66 -6.92
N LEU A 109 2.16 -12.54 -6.61
CA LEU A 109 1.10 -12.22 -7.56
C LEU A 109 1.29 -10.83 -8.15
N HIS A 110 1.49 -9.81 -7.29
CA HIS A 110 1.66 -8.41 -7.70
C HIS A 110 2.90 -8.21 -8.55
N PHE A 111 4.05 -8.70 -8.11
CA PHE A 111 5.30 -8.58 -8.83
C PHE A 111 5.20 -9.19 -10.22
N SER A 112 4.62 -10.40 -10.31
CA SER A 112 4.48 -11.11 -11.58
C SER A 112 3.46 -10.47 -12.51
N THR A 113 2.28 -10.09 -12.01
CA THR A 113 1.22 -9.48 -12.84
C THR A 113 1.62 -8.09 -13.33
N GLN A 114 2.18 -7.25 -12.45
CA GLN A 114 2.63 -5.90 -12.82
C GLN A 114 3.76 -5.94 -13.85
N THR A 115 4.74 -6.83 -13.65
CA THR A 115 5.85 -7.02 -14.59
C THR A 115 5.32 -7.53 -15.92
N TRP A 116 4.37 -8.48 -15.91
CA TRP A 116 3.77 -9.02 -17.13
C TRP A 116 2.98 -7.96 -17.91
N VAL A 117 2.16 -7.14 -17.20
CA VAL A 117 1.45 -6.02 -17.82
C VAL A 117 2.42 -5.02 -18.45
N THR A 118 3.51 -4.70 -17.75
CA THR A 118 4.54 -3.76 -18.23
C THR A 118 5.25 -4.31 -19.47
N TYR A 119 5.67 -5.57 -19.43
CA TYR A 119 6.39 -6.25 -20.50
C TYR A 119 5.51 -6.45 -21.75
N ALA A 120 4.29 -6.94 -21.58
CA ALA A 120 3.40 -7.25 -22.69
C ALA A 120 2.67 -6.03 -23.29
N SER A 121 2.89 -4.83 -22.74
CA SER A 121 2.30 -3.58 -23.22
C SER A 121 3.20 -2.89 -24.25
N SER A 122 2.61 -2.44 -25.37
CA SER A 122 3.33 -1.57 -26.30
C SER A 122 3.71 -0.26 -25.63
N SER A 123 4.81 0.36 -26.07
CA SER A 123 5.32 1.64 -25.51
C SER A 123 4.26 2.73 -25.46
N ARG A 124 3.35 2.78 -26.46
CA ARG A 124 2.24 3.74 -26.54
C ARG A 124 1.19 3.53 -25.44
N ASN A 125 0.91 2.29 -25.04
CA ASN A 125 -0.18 1.95 -24.11
C ASN A 125 0.32 1.55 -22.72
N ARG A 126 1.64 1.47 -22.49
CA ARG A 126 2.24 0.99 -21.24
C ARG A 126 1.78 1.82 -20.04
N GLY A 127 1.87 3.14 -20.12
CA GLY A 127 1.44 4.03 -19.02
C GLY A 127 -0.04 3.85 -18.69
N ARG A 128 -0.92 3.81 -19.71
CA ARG A 128 -2.36 3.57 -19.52
C ARG A 128 -2.63 2.23 -18.83
N ASN A 129 -1.97 1.17 -19.27
CA ASN A 129 -2.20 -0.17 -18.72
C ASN A 129 -1.71 -0.29 -17.27
N ILE A 130 -0.57 0.34 -16.92
CA ILE A 130 -0.09 0.41 -15.54
C ILE A 130 -1.04 1.24 -14.66
N SER A 131 -1.58 2.35 -15.18
CA SER A 131 -2.56 3.15 -14.45
C SER A 131 -3.86 2.38 -14.19
N LEU A 132 -4.36 1.63 -15.19
CA LEU A 132 -5.53 0.77 -15.02
C LEU A 132 -5.27 -0.36 -14.02
N TYR A 133 -4.06 -0.92 -14.01
CA TYR A 133 -3.64 -1.90 -13.02
C TYR A 133 -3.70 -1.34 -11.59
N GLY A 134 -3.09 -0.18 -11.35
CA GLY A 134 -3.13 0.48 -10.05
C GLY A 134 -4.55 0.89 -9.61
N LEU A 135 -5.35 1.42 -10.55
CA LEU A 135 -6.76 1.76 -10.30
C LEU A 135 -7.57 0.53 -9.87
N SER A 136 -7.38 -0.60 -10.55
CA SER A 136 -8.12 -1.84 -10.25
C SER A 136 -7.75 -2.41 -8.88
N PHE A 137 -6.47 -2.34 -8.49
CA PHE A 137 -6.05 -2.66 -7.13
C PHE A 137 -6.73 -1.76 -6.10
N GLY A 138 -6.68 -0.44 -6.31
CA GLY A 138 -7.26 0.54 -5.39
C GLY A 138 -8.77 0.37 -5.23
N LEU A 139 -9.51 0.10 -6.33
CA LEU A 139 -10.95 -0.16 -6.27
C LEU A 139 -11.25 -1.46 -5.50
N GLY A 140 -10.48 -2.52 -5.73
CA GLY A 140 -10.57 -3.75 -4.95
C GLY A 140 -10.34 -3.47 -3.46
N PHE A 141 -9.24 -2.79 -3.13
CA PHE A 141 -8.88 -2.44 -1.75
C PHE A 141 -9.97 -1.60 -1.06
N ALA A 142 -10.53 -0.61 -1.76
CA ALA A 142 -11.64 0.20 -1.25
C ALA A 142 -12.92 -0.62 -0.99
N ALA A 143 -13.15 -1.70 -1.75
CA ALA A 143 -14.31 -2.56 -1.57
C ALA A 143 -14.14 -3.55 -0.39
N GLY A 144 -12.92 -3.83 0.04
CA GLY A 144 -12.63 -4.81 1.11
C GLY A 144 -13.37 -4.56 2.42
N PRO A 145 -13.33 -3.33 2.99
CA PRO A 145 -13.97 -3.04 4.26
C PRO A 145 -15.49 -3.27 4.30
N PHE A 146 -16.17 -3.33 3.15
CA PHE A 146 -17.60 -3.68 3.11
C PHE A 146 -17.90 -5.12 3.57
N LEU A 147 -16.89 -5.97 3.74
CA LEU A 147 -17.06 -7.29 4.34
C LEU A 147 -17.11 -7.26 5.88
N THR A 148 -16.72 -6.15 6.53
CA THR A 148 -16.66 -6.10 8.01
C THR A 148 -18.00 -6.34 8.69
N PRO A 149 -19.18 -5.89 8.17
CA PRO A 149 -20.47 -6.18 8.82
C PRO A 149 -20.82 -7.67 8.83
N LEU A 150 -20.26 -8.48 7.94
CA LEU A 150 -20.49 -9.93 7.94
C LEU A 150 -19.97 -10.60 9.21
N ILE A 151 -19.06 -9.96 9.96
CA ILE A 151 -18.54 -10.45 11.24
C ILE A 151 -19.69 -10.60 12.26
N GLU A 152 -20.68 -9.70 12.24
CA GLU A 152 -21.83 -9.75 13.15
C GLU A 152 -22.74 -10.96 12.88
N ILE A 153 -22.77 -11.45 11.63
CA ILE A 153 -23.51 -12.66 11.25
C ILE A 153 -22.71 -13.91 11.62
N ASN A 154 -21.44 -13.96 11.17
CA ASN A 154 -20.50 -15.02 11.50
C ASN A 154 -19.06 -14.54 11.23
N PRO A 155 -18.14 -14.62 12.20
CA PRO A 155 -16.75 -14.18 12.04
C PRO A 155 -15.98 -14.85 10.90
N SER A 156 -16.42 -16.03 10.46
CA SER A 156 -15.78 -16.76 9.34
C SER A 156 -16.23 -16.27 7.95
N LEU A 157 -17.40 -15.61 7.84
CA LEU A 157 -17.98 -15.22 6.56
C LEU A 157 -17.06 -14.30 5.73
N PRO A 158 -16.40 -13.27 6.28
CA PRO A 158 -15.49 -12.42 5.50
C PRO A 158 -14.37 -13.22 4.85
N PHE A 159 -13.81 -14.21 5.54
CA PHE A 159 -12.74 -15.06 5.03
C PHE A 159 -13.25 -16.01 3.94
N ILE A 160 -14.44 -16.61 4.13
CA ILE A 160 -15.06 -17.48 3.14
C ILE A 160 -15.35 -16.71 1.85
N VAL A 161 -15.95 -15.53 1.95
CA VAL A 161 -16.26 -14.68 0.80
C VAL A 161 -14.99 -14.25 0.07
N SER A 162 -14.01 -13.72 0.79
CA SER A 162 -12.72 -13.31 0.21
C SER A 162 -11.99 -14.50 -0.44
N GLY A 163 -11.96 -15.65 0.24
CA GLY A 163 -11.35 -16.88 -0.26
C GLY A 163 -12.03 -17.41 -1.51
N ALA A 164 -13.38 -17.44 -1.54
CA ALA A 164 -14.17 -17.89 -2.68
C ALA A 164 -13.98 -16.98 -3.90
N VAL A 165 -14.04 -15.66 -3.72
CA VAL A 165 -13.80 -14.68 -4.80
C VAL A 165 -12.38 -14.83 -5.33
N SER A 166 -11.38 -14.96 -4.42
CA SER A 166 -9.98 -15.16 -4.80
C SER A 166 -9.78 -16.46 -5.59
N LEU A 167 -10.40 -17.57 -5.17
CA LEU A 167 -10.36 -18.85 -5.86
C LEU A 167 -11.00 -18.77 -7.25
N CYS A 168 -12.19 -18.17 -7.36
CA CYS A 168 -12.89 -18.04 -8.65
C CYS A 168 -12.05 -17.27 -9.68
N ILE A 169 -11.45 -16.16 -9.29
CA ILE A 169 -10.62 -15.37 -10.20
C ILE A 169 -9.27 -16.05 -10.46
N TRP A 170 -8.69 -16.72 -9.45
CA TRP A 170 -7.46 -17.49 -9.61
C TRP A 170 -7.60 -18.60 -10.65
N LEU A 171 -8.76 -19.28 -10.75
CA LEU A 171 -9.01 -20.29 -11.77
C LEU A 171 -8.88 -19.76 -13.20
N LEU A 172 -9.13 -18.47 -13.43
CA LEU A 172 -8.96 -17.84 -14.73
C LEU A 172 -7.49 -17.81 -15.20
N VAL A 173 -6.53 -17.91 -14.27
CA VAL A 173 -5.10 -17.95 -14.62
C VAL A 173 -4.75 -19.13 -15.51
N PHE A 174 -5.47 -20.25 -15.39
CA PHE A 174 -5.20 -21.45 -16.18
C PHE A 174 -5.49 -21.27 -17.68
N VAL A 175 -6.33 -20.30 -18.04
CA VAL A 175 -6.60 -19.92 -19.44
C VAL A 175 -5.38 -19.20 -20.06
N LEU A 176 -4.52 -18.59 -19.24
CA LEU A 176 -3.35 -17.86 -19.72
C LEU A 176 -2.23 -18.82 -20.15
N LYS A 177 -1.58 -18.49 -21.26
CA LYS A 177 -0.33 -19.18 -21.67
C LYS A 177 0.84 -18.55 -20.94
N ASN A 178 1.74 -19.39 -20.41
CA ASN A 178 2.96 -18.88 -19.75
C ASN A 178 3.85 -18.14 -20.75
N THR A 179 4.43 -17.04 -20.30
CA THR A 179 5.47 -16.29 -21.01
C THR A 179 6.64 -15.98 -20.08
N TYR A 180 7.78 -15.68 -20.64
CA TYR A 180 9.02 -15.40 -19.92
C TYR A 180 9.45 -13.96 -20.17
N PRO A 181 10.08 -13.29 -19.20
CA PRO A 181 10.67 -11.98 -19.43
C PRO A 181 11.90 -12.13 -20.36
N ASP A 182 12.10 -11.18 -21.28
CA ASP A 182 13.32 -11.14 -22.09
C ASP A 182 14.54 -10.87 -21.23
N THR A 183 15.59 -11.67 -21.42
CA THR A 183 16.83 -11.61 -20.63
C THR A 183 17.66 -10.34 -20.91
N GLY A 184 17.33 -9.57 -21.95
CA GLY A 184 18.11 -8.39 -22.37
C GLY A 184 17.88 -7.12 -21.55
N GLU A 185 16.70 -6.90 -21.00
CA GLU A 185 16.36 -5.64 -20.29
C GLU A 185 16.70 -5.65 -18.78
N MET A 186 17.00 -6.81 -18.20
CA MET A 186 17.29 -6.94 -16.75
C MET A 186 18.80 -7.11 -16.43
N GLN A 187 19.69 -7.00 -17.40
CA GLN A 187 21.14 -7.32 -17.23
C GLN A 187 22.02 -6.19 -16.70
N THR A 188 21.50 -5.03 -16.32
CA THR A 188 22.34 -3.93 -15.86
C THR A 188 22.10 -3.51 -14.42
N SER A 189 22.14 -4.43 -13.48
CA SER A 189 22.56 -4.07 -12.11
C SER A 189 23.95 -4.68 -11.85
N GLU A 190 24.98 -4.01 -12.34
CA GLU A 190 26.32 -4.25 -11.89
C GLU A 190 26.38 -4.27 -10.37
N GLN A 191 27.01 -5.34 -9.84
CA GLN A 191 27.25 -5.60 -8.41
C GLN A 191 28.18 -4.56 -7.75
N THR A 192 28.05 -3.30 -8.05
CA THR A 192 28.81 -2.25 -7.37
C THR A 192 28.07 -1.82 -6.11
N ASN A 193 28.50 -2.37 -4.96
CA ASN A 193 28.26 -1.89 -3.58
C ASN A 193 26.88 -1.23 -3.37
N SER A 194 25.82 -2.02 -3.40
CA SER A 194 24.41 -1.56 -3.23
C SER A 194 24.24 -0.63 -2.03
N LEU A 195 24.92 -0.91 -0.90
CA LEU A 195 24.89 -0.08 0.30
C LEU A 195 25.42 1.34 0.07
N LYS A 196 26.47 1.51 -0.72
CA LYS A 196 27.01 2.86 -1.04
C LYS A 196 26.03 3.64 -1.92
N ARG A 197 25.34 2.97 -2.85
CA ARG A 197 24.29 3.58 -3.69
C ARG A 197 23.09 4.00 -2.86
N PHE A 198 22.62 3.14 -1.95
CA PHE A 198 21.53 3.47 -1.02
C PHE A 198 21.87 4.65 -0.13
N LYS A 199 23.09 4.68 0.48
CA LYS A 199 23.55 5.81 1.28
C LYS A 199 23.55 7.10 0.48
N LYS A 200 24.07 7.11 -0.75
CA LYS A 200 24.03 8.28 -1.62
C LYS A 200 22.60 8.69 -1.97
N ALA A 201 21.75 7.76 -2.38
CA ALA A 201 20.35 8.05 -2.69
C ALA A 201 19.62 8.66 -1.49
N PHE A 202 19.88 8.14 -0.27
CA PHE A 202 19.33 8.71 0.96
C PHE A 202 19.81 10.15 1.21
N GLN A 203 21.09 10.42 1.02
CA GLN A 203 21.65 11.78 1.23
C GLN A 203 21.00 12.81 0.29
N PHE A 204 20.72 12.44 -0.97
CA PHE A 204 20.07 13.34 -1.93
C PHE A 204 18.55 13.47 -1.72
N GLY A 205 17.88 12.37 -1.38
CA GLY A 205 16.43 12.26 -1.51
C GLY A 205 15.66 11.89 -0.23
N TRP A 206 16.27 11.93 0.97
CA TRP A 206 15.63 11.47 2.20
C TRP A 206 14.25 12.11 2.45
N VAL A 207 14.10 13.39 2.08
CA VAL A 207 12.82 14.11 2.19
C VAL A 207 11.73 13.49 1.32
N ALA A 208 12.09 13.02 0.11
CA ALA A 208 11.13 12.38 -0.78
C ALA A 208 10.68 11.01 -0.24
N PHE A 209 11.55 10.26 0.45
CA PHE A 209 11.22 8.97 1.05
C PHE A 209 10.24 9.08 2.23
N MET A 210 10.12 10.26 2.84
CA MET A 210 9.11 10.51 3.87
C MET A 210 7.68 10.38 3.34
N MET A 211 7.45 10.57 2.03
CA MET A 211 6.12 10.47 1.43
C MET A 211 5.62 9.02 1.34
N PRO A 212 6.38 8.07 0.72
CA PRO A 212 6.02 6.65 0.78
C PRO A 212 5.89 6.12 2.21
N PHE A 213 6.77 6.52 3.12
CA PHE A 213 6.68 6.17 4.54
C PHE A 213 5.35 6.65 5.14
N CYS A 214 5.00 7.91 4.93
CA CYS A 214 3.74 8.50 5.41
C CYS A 214 2.53 7.74 4.87
N TYR A 215 2.53 7.41 3.58
CA TYR A 215 1.43 6.66 2.97
C TYR A 215 1.29 5.26 3.56
N GLY A 216 2.40 4.51 3.70
CA GLY A 216 2.37 3.19 4.34
C GLY A 216 1.89 3.25 5.79
N PHE A 217 2.35 4.24 6.57
CA PHE A 217 1.89 4.49 7.93
C PHE A 217 0.38 4.75 7.98
N LEU A 218 -0.13 5.63 7.11
CA LEU A 218 -1.55 5.97 7.03
C LEU A 218 -2.40 4.77 6.65
N GLU A 219 -2.07 4.12 5.54
CA GLU A 219 -2.86 3.01 5.00
C GLU A 219 -3.06 1.93 6.05
N THR A 220 -1.99 1.53 6.72
CA THR A 220 -2.05 0.44 7.70
C THR A 220 -2.67 0.86 9.02
N THR A 221 -2.36 2.07 9.53
CA THR A 221 -2.98 2.59 10.75
C THR A 221 -4.48 2.76 10.58
N LEU A 222 -4.93 3.29 9.44
CA LEU A 222 -6.36 3.48 9.19
C LEU A 222 -7.09 2.16 9.03
N ASN A 223 -6.50 1.17 8.37
CA ASN A 223 -7.19 -0.10 8.13
C ASN A 223 -7.09 -1.10 9.29
N SER A 224 -6.11 -0.98 10.19
CA SER A 224 -5.96 -1.89 11.33
C SER A 224 -6.31 -1.27 12.69
N ASN A 225 -5.86 -0.04 12.97
CA ASN A 225 -6.06 0.57 14.29
C ASN A 225 -7.33 1.44 14.38
N PHE A 226 -7.72 2.10 13.28
CA PHE A 226 -8.94 2.92 13.30
C PHE A 226 -10.20 2.11 13.59
N PRO A 227 -10.42 0.89 13.05
CA PRO A 227 -11.57 0.06 13.45
C PRO A 227 -11.61 -0.20 14.96
N VAL A 228 -10.48 -0.57 15.56
CA VAL A 228 -10.36 -0.81 17.01
C VAL A 228 -10.70 0.45 17.80
N TYR A 229 -10.11 1.58 17.42
CA TYR A 229 -10.37 2.87 18.06
C TYR A 229 -11.84 3.30 17.90
N ALA A 230 -12.42 3.15 16.72
CA ALA A 230 -13.79 3.50 16.41
C ALA A 230 -14.79 2.73 17.26
N LEU A 231 -14.62 1.39 17.36
CA LEU A 231 -15.46 0.54 18.22
C LEU A 231 -15.38 0.96 19.69
N ARG A 232 -14.19 1.24 20.20
CA ARG A 232 -13.98 1.74 21.58
C ARG A 232 -14.60 3.12 21.80
N SER A 233 -14.75 3.91 20.73
CA SER A 233 -15.43 5.21 20.77
C SER A 233 -16.95 5.12 20.56
N GLY A 234 -17.52 3.92 20.49
CA GLY A 234 -18.97 3.69 20.28
C GLY A 234 -19.45 3.80 18.84
N VAL A 235 -18.52 3.83 17.88
CA VAL A 235 -18.85 3.80 16.42
C VAL A 235 -19.12 2.36 16.00
N THR A 236 -20.17 2.12 15.23
CA THR A 236 -20.57 0.76 14.80
C THR A 236 -19.67 0.19 13.69
N ILE A 237 -19.70 -1.13 13.51
CA ILE A 237 -18.97 -1.82 12.43
C ILE A 237 -19.43 -1.34 11.06
N ASP A 238 -20.74 -1.14 10.87
CA ASP A 238 -21.32 -0.60 9.62
C ASP A 238 -20.75 0.78 9.28
N ALA A 239 -20.61 1.64 10.31
CA ALA A 239 -19.99 2.95 10.12
C ALA A 239 -18.52 2.85 9.71
N VAL A 240 -17.75 1.94 10.30
CA VAL A 240 -16.36 1.66 9.88
C VAL A 240 -16.30 1.20 8.42
N ALA A 241 -17.22 0.28 8.04
CA ALA A 241 -17.33 -0.22 6.66
C ALA A 241 -17.64 0.89 5.64
N PHE A 242 -18.27 1.98 6.06
CA PHE A 242 -18.57 3.14 5.23
C PHE A 242 -17.43 4.18 5.22
N ILE A 243 -16.80 4.43 6.37
CA ILE A 243 -15.76 5.45 6.53
C ILE A 243 -14.45 5.07 5.81
N LEU A 244 -13.99 3.83 5.94
CA LEU A 244 -12.70 3.41 5.34
C LEU A 244 -12.69 3.51 3.81
N PRO A 245 -13.71 3.04 3.07
CA PRO A 245 -13.76 3.23 1.63
C PRO A 245 -13.77 4.69 1.20
N ALA A 246 -14.33 5.61 1.98
CA ALA A 246 -14.35 7.01 1.66
C ALA A 246 -12.93 7.59 1.47
N PHE A 247 -11.97 7.21 2.33
CA PHE A 247 -10.56 7.58 2.18
C PHE A 247 -9.96 7.02 0.88
N ALA A 248 -10.17 5.73 0.62
CA ALA A 248 -9.62 5.07 -0.57
C ALA A 248 -10.21 5.65 -1.87
N ILE A 249 -11.51 5.91 -1.91
CA ILE A 249 -12.19 6.53 -3.06
C ILE A 249 -11.65 7.94 -3.30
N GLY A 250 -11.50 8.76 -2.24
CA GLY A 250 -10.90 10.08 -2.33
C GLY A 250 -9.50 10.04 -2.94
N SER A 251 -8.67 9.09 -2.48
CA SER A 251 -7.32 8.85 -3.01
C SER A 251 -7.33 8.55 -4.51
N ILE A 252 -8.19 7.62 -4.94
CA ILE A 252 -8.27 7.17 -6.34
C ILE A 252 -8.71 8.31 -7.25
N VAL A 253 -9.79 9.03 -6.88
CA VAL A 253 -10.40 10.08 -7.73
C VAL A 253 -9.42 11.23 -7.97
N PHE A 254 -8.63 11.60 -6.95
CA PHE A 254 -7.74 12.75 -7.03
C PHE A 254 -6.29 12.44 -7.37
N GLN A 255 -5.91 11.18 -7.51
CA GLN A 255 -4.53 10.78 -7.83
C GLN A 255 -4.02 11.42 -9.12
N LEU A 256 -4.80 11.38 -10.21
CA LEU A 256 -4.42 11.97 -11.48
C LEU A 256 -4.42 13.51 -11.46
N PRO A 257 -5.48 14.21 -10.98
CA PRO A 257 -5.47 15.66 -10.82
C PRO A 257 -4.29 16.17 -10.00
N LEU A 258 -3.98 15.55 -8.87
CA LEU A 258 -2.86 15.96 -8.03
C LEU A 258 -1.51 15.75 -8.72
N GLY A 259 -1.34 14.68 -9.48
CA GLY A 259 -0.15 14.47 -10.30
C GLY A 259 0.05 15.63 -11.28
N MET A 260 -0.99 15.99 -12.04
CA MET A 260 -0.95 17.10 -13.01
C MET A 260 -0.68 18.46 -12.33
N LEU A 261 -1.33 18.72 -11.17
CA LEU A 261 -1.09 19.94 -10.41
C LEU A 261 0.34 20.00 -9.89
N SER A 262 0.90 18.87 -9.46
CA SER A 262 2.26 18.81 -8.93
C SER A 262 3.30 19.12 -10.01
N ASP A 263 3.06 18.70 -11.26
CA ASP A 263 3.92 19.04 -12.40
C ASP A 263 3.86 20.53 -12.73
N ARG A 264 2.68 21.19 -12.56
CA ARG A 264 2.48 22.59 -12.86
C ARG A 264 2.97 23.56 -11.78
N PHE A 265 2.68 23.26 -10.50
CA PHE A 265 2.96 24.15 -9.36
C PHE A 265 4.25 23.82 -8.61
N GLY A 266 4.90 22.71 -8.99
CA GLY A 266 6.11 22.19 -8.35
C GLY A 266 5.80 21.18 -7.24
N ARG A 267 6.49 20.05 -7.29
CA ARG A 267 6.20 18.87 -6.45
C ARG A 267 6.32 19.15 -4.96
N ARG A 268 7.38 19.86 -4.54
CA ARG A 268 7.58 20.22 -3.12
C ARG A 268 6.42 21.06 -2.58
N ARG A 269 5.93 22.04 -3.35
CA ARG A 269 4.81 22.89 -2.93
C ARG A 269 3.52 22.07 -2.81
N MET A 270 3.24 21.20 -3.77
CA MET A 270 2.07 20.32 -3.71
C MET A 270 2.11 19.39 -2.51
N ILE A 271 3.27 18.78 -2.23
CA ILE A 271 3.45 17.93 -1.04
C ILE A 271 3.14 18.70 0.24
N LEU A 272 3.61 19.95 0.38
CA LEU A 272 3.31 20.78 1.54
C LEU A 272 1.81 21.08 1.68
N VAL A 273 1.12 21.37 0.57
CA VAL A 273 -0.32 21.64 0.58
C VAL A 273 -1.10 20.36 0.96
N VAL A 274 -0.83 19.23 0.32
CA VAL A 274 -1.59 18.00 0.57
C VAL A 274 -1.37 17.44 1.96
N THR A 275 -0.15 17.56 2.51
CA THR A 275 0.12 17.12 3.88
C THR A 275 -0.54 18.03 4.90
N LEU A 276 -0.55 19.35 4.70
CA LEU A 276 -1.25 20.27 5.58
C LEU A 276 -2.77 20.05 5.57
N VAL A 277 -3.36 19.92 4.38
CA VAL A 277 -4.80 19.64 4.21
C VAL A 277 -5.15 18.29 4.83
N GLY A 278 -4.37 17.23 4.55
CA GLY A 278 -4.63 15.92 5.13
C GLY A 278 -4.55 15.89 6.65
N SER A 279 -3.53 16.53 7.23
CA SER A 279 -3.40 16.68 8.68
C SER A 279 -4.59 17.42 9.30
N PHE A 280 -5.03 18.51 8.68
CA PHE A 280 -6.18 19.29 9.14
C PHE A 280 -7.47 18.46 9.12
N PHE A 281 -7.74 17.72 8.04
CA PHE A 281 -8.96 16.91 7.96
C PHE A 281 -8.93 15.69 8.88
N PHE A 282 -7.79 15.08 9.17
CA PHE A 282 -7.70 14.06 10.21
C PHE A 282 -7.91 14.63 11.62
N LEU A 283 -7.39 15.83 11.91
CA LEU A 283 -7.68 16.53 13.15
C LEU A 283 -9.19 16.79 13.30
N LEU A 284 -9.81 17.29 12.23
CA LEU A 284 -11.24 17.58 12.19
C LEU A 284 -12.09 16.30 12.36
N ALA A 285 -11.70 15.20 11.69
CA ALA A 285 -12.36 13.91 11.87
C ALA A 285 -12.28 13.42 13.32
N GLY A 286 -11.17 13.69 14.00
CA GLY A 286 -11.03 13.40 15.43
C GLY A 286 -12.01 14.18 16.31
N ILE A 287 -12.25 15.45 16.02
CA ILE A 287 -13.20 16.29 16.75
C ILE A 287 -14.64 15.77 16.55
N PHE A 288 -14.98 15.35 15.34
CA PHE A 288 -16.33 14.91 14.97
C PHE A 288 -16.51 13.40 14.98
N ILE A 289 -15.77 12.65 15.80
CA ILE A 289 -15.78 11.18 15.79
C ILE A 289 -17.16 10.56 15.98
N GLN A 290 -18.07 11.23 16.68
CA GLN A 290 -19.44 10.77 16.91
C GLN A 290 -20.36 10.94 15.67
N SER A 291 -19.97 11.71 14.67
CA SER A 291 -20.73 11.91 13.45
C SER A 291 -20.14 11.11 12.30
N VAL A 292 -20.72 9.96 11.99
CA VAL A 292 -20.28 9.06 10.90
C VAL A 292 -20.11 9.81 9.58
N LEU A 293 -21.10 10.66 9.23
CA LEU A 293 -21.07 11.42 7.98
C LEU A 293 -19.93 12.44 7.97
N ALA A 294 -19.71 13.17 9.09
CA ALA A 294 -18.63 14.14 9.18
C ALA A 294 -17.26 13.46 9.08
N VAL A 295 -17.06 12.32 9.74
CA VAL A 295 -15.84 11.53 9.66
C VAL A 295 -15.62 11.01 8.23
N ALA A 296 -16.66 10.47 7.58
CA ALA A 296 -16.57 9.98 6.21
C ALA A 296 -16.19 11.10 5.22
N ILE A 297 -16.78 12.30 5.34
CA ILE A 297 -16.41 13.47 4.53
C ILE A 297 -14.96 13.88 4.78
N CYS A 298 -14.53 13.93 6.04
CA CYS A 298 -13.15 14.26 6.40
C CYS A 298 -12.17 13.21 5.84
N PHE A 299 -12.48 11.92 5.93
CA PHE A 299 -11.67 10.83 5.37
C PHE A 299 -11.60 10.91 3.84
N PHE A 300 -12.72 11.22 3.19
CA PHE A 300 -12.73 11.42 1.73
C PHE A 300 -11.80 12.58 1.32
N ILE A 301 -11.91 13.75 1.97
CA ILE A 301 -11.07 14.92 1.65
C ILE A 301 -9.60 14.66 2.05
N ALA A 302 -9.34 14.00 3.18
CA ALA A 302 -8.00 13.57 3.55
C ALA A 302 -7.43 12.60 2.52
N GLY A 303 -8.24 11.64 2.04
CA GLY A 303 -7.87 10.71 0.96
C GLY A 303 -7.53 11.45 -0.34
N MET A 304 -8.36 12.44 -0.73
CA MET A 304 -8.06 13.31 -1.88
C MET A 304 -6.69 13.99 -1.75
N ALA A 305 -6.33 14.43 -0.55
CA ALA A 305 -5.08 15.13 -0.31
C ALA A 305 -3.89 14.16 -0.19
N VAL A 306 -3.89 13.27 0.82
CA VAL A 306 -2.69 12.48 1.16
C VAL A 306 -2.67 11.09 0.52
N GLY A 307 -3.73 10.64 -0.12
CA GLY A 307 -3.78 9.34 -0.77
C GLY A 307 -2.80 9.19 -1.95
N SER A 308 -2.39 10.30 -2.55
CA SER A 308 -1.40 10.31 -3.63
C SER A 308 0.05 10.51 -3.16
N THR A 309 0.30 10.55 -1.84
CA THR A 309 1.65 10.86 -1.31
C THR A 309 2.69 9.83 -1.73
N PHE A 310 2.32 8.56 -1.91
CA PHE A 310 3.23 7.55 -2.45
C PHE A 310 3.76 7.91 -3.84
N SER A 311 2.87 8.20 -4.78
CA SER A 311 3.23 8.55 -6.16
C SER A 311 3.90 9.91 -6.26
N LEU A 312 3.47 10.90 -5.46
CA LEU A 312 4.13 12.20 -5.36
C LEU A 312 5.55 12.07 -4.79
N GLY A 313 5.77 11.17 -3.83
CA GLY A 313 7.07 10.87 -3.26
C GLY A 313 8.03 10.28 -4.29
N ILE A 314 7.59 9.30 -5.08
CA ILE A 314 8.37 8.73 -6.19
C ILE A 314 8.71 9.83 -7.19
N SER A 315 7.73 10.62 -7.59
CA SER A 315 7.94 11.70 -8.54
C SER A 315 8.92 12.76 -8.00
N TYR A 316 8.81 13.12 -6.72
CA TYR A 316 9.74 14.07 -6.09
C TYR A 316 11.15 13.48 -5.95
N MET A 317 11.27 12.19 -5.65
CA MET A 317 12.55 11.48 -5.64
C MET A 317 13.25 11.53 -7.01
N THR A 318 12.50 11.36 -8.10
CA THR A 318 13.08 11.43 -9.46
C THR A 318 13.62 12.81 -9.81
N ASP A 319 13.09 13.88 -9.22
CA ASP A 319 13.61 15.25 -9.40
C ASP A 319 14.87 15.51 -8.58
N LEU A 320 15.05 14.81 -7.45
CA LEU A 320 16.17 15.03 -6.54
C LEU A 320 17.39 14.16 -6.84
N LEU A 321 17.18 12.97 -7.43
CA LEU A 321 18.26 12.00 -7.65
C LEU A 321 18.82 12.07 -9.06
N PRO A 322 20.17 11.95 -9.21
CA PRO A 322 20.80 11.72 -10.52
C PRO A 322 20.29 10.44 -11.17
N LYS A 323 20.22 10.40 -12.50
CA LYS A 323 19.65 9.26 -13.26
C LYS A 323 20.21 7.89 -12.87
N HIS A 324 21.52 7.79 -12.59
CA HIS A 324 22.18 6.53 -12.21
C HIS A 324 21.76 6.02 -10.81
N LEU A 325 21.17 6.86 -9.95
CA LEU A 325 20.67 6.49 -8.61
C LEU A 325 19.16 6.21 -8.59
N LEU A 326 18.41 6.47 -9.67
CA LEU A 326 16.96 6.26 -9.72
C LEU A 326 16.52 4.83 -9.36
N PRO A 327 17.21 3.76 -9.83
CA PRO A 327 16.84 2.40 -9.42
C PRO A 327 16.97 2.20 -7.90
N ALA A 328 18.04 2.71 -7.28
CA ALA A 328 18.22 2.66 -5.83
C ALA A 328 17.16 3.49 -5.11
N GLY A 329 16.81 4.67 -5.64
CA GLY A 329 15.73 5.53 -5.12
C GLY A 329 14.38 4.84 -5.13
N ASN A 330 14.00 4.16 -6.20
CA ASN A 330 12.74 3.40 -6.28
C ASN A 330 12.67 2.28 -5.25
N LEU A 331 13.76 1.52 -5.07
CA LEU A 331 13.82 0.50 -4.01
C LEU A 331 13.66 1.12 -2.63
N MET A 332 14.28 2.27 -2.38
CA MET A 332 14.16 2.97 -1.09
C MET A 332 12.75 3.51 -0.86
N CYS A 333 12.01 3.93 -1.90
CA CYS A 333 10.59 4.28 -1.77
C CYS A 333 9.76 3.08 -1.29
N GLY A 334 9.99 1.89 -1.87
CA GLY A 334 9.33 0.65 -1.42
C GLY A 334 9.69 0.26 0.01
N MET A 335 10.98 0.39 0.37
CA MET A 335 11.44 0.12 1.75
C MET A 335 10.83 1.13 2.75
N ALA A 336 10.77 2.40 2.40
CA ALA A 336 10.16 3.43 3.23
C ALA A 336 8.66 3.19 3.44
N PHE A 337 7.94 2.81 2.37
CA PHE A 337 6.55 2.40 2.46
C PHE A 337 6.37 1.20 3.41
N SER A 338 7.16 0.15 3.25
CA SER A 338 7.10 -1.03 4.12
C SER A 338 7.42 -0.70 5.57
N ALA A 339 8.41 0.18 5.82
CA ALA A 339 8.73 0.65 7.17
C ALA A 339 7.54 1.41 7.80
N GLY A 340 6.89 2.30 7.03
CA GLY A 340 5.67 2.97 7.47
C GLY A 340 4.55 1.99 7.78
N SER A 341 4.34 1.00 6.89
CA SER A 341 3.29 -0.02 7.02
C SER A 341 3.49 -0.96 8.23
N ILE A 342 4.73 -1.16 8.65
CA ILE A 342 5.05 -1.91 9.87
C ILE A 342 4.90 -1.04 11.12
N LEU A 343 5.43 0.19 11.07
CA LEU A 343 5.41 1.08 12.23
C LEU A 343 4.01 1.62 12.55
N GLY A 344 3.18 1.85 11.52
CA GLY A 344 1.83 2.38 11.68
C GLY A 344 0.97 1.60 12.66
N PRO A 345 0.71 0.31 12.41
CA PRO A 345 -0.12 -0.50 13.30
C PRO A 345 0.48 -0.65 14.70
N VAL A 346 1.80 -0.78 14.83
CA VAL A 346 2.47 -0.91 16.13
C VAL A 346 2.31 0.36 16.96
N LEU A 347 2.65 1.52 16.38
CA LEU A 347 2.53 2.80 17.06
C LEU A 347 1.07 3.19 17.31
N GLY A 348 0.19 2.93 16.35
CA GLY A 348 -1.25 3.17 16.49
C GLY A 348 -1.86 2.32 17.59
N GLY A 349 -1.54 1.03 17.63
CA GLY A 349 -2.01 0.12 18.67
C GLY A 349 -1.48 0.49 20.06
N PHE A 350 -0.18 0.80 20.17
CA PHE A 350 0.42 1.30 21.41
C PHE A 350 -0.25 2.61 21.88
N PHE A 351 -0.50 3.53 20.96
CA PHE A 351 -1.16 4.80 21.27
C PHE A 351 -2.59 4.59 21.81
N VAL A 352 -3.40 3.77 21.13
CA VAL A 352 -4.78 3.47 21.56
C VAL A 352 -4.80 2.77 22.93
N GLN A 353 -3.81 1.95 23.23
CA GLN A 353 -3.71 1.25 24.51
C GLN A 353 -3.26 2.15 25.65
N THR A 354 -2.27 3.02 25.40
CA THR A 354 -1.58 3.77 26.47
C THR A 354 -2.27 5.09 26.77
N PHE A 355 -2.82 5.75 25.77
CA PHE A 355 -3.44 7.07 25.91
C PHE A 355 -4.98 6.94 25.85
N GLU A 356 -5.55 6.31 26.88
CA GLU A 356 -7.01 6.21 27.04
C GLU A 356 -7.67 7.58 26.99
N GLY A 357 -8.67 7.73 26.11
CA GLY A 357 -9.39 9.00 25.89
C GLY A 357 -8.76 9.93 24.86
N MET A 358 -7.54 9.65 24.36
CA MET A 358 -6.97 10.40 23.24
C MET A 358 -7.40 9.78 21.90
N ASN A 359 -7.70 10.67 20.96
CA ASN A 359 -8.14 10.25 19.63
C ASN A 359 -6.96 9.80 18.75
N LEU A 360 -7.06 8.57 18.19
CA LEU A 360 -6.06 8.03 17.27
C LEU A 360 -5.79 8.96 16.07
N LEU A 361 -6.81 9.67 15.60
CA LEU A 361 -6.70 10.56 14.45
C LEU A 361 -5.82 11.79 14.73
N TYR A 362 -5.63 12.14 16.00
CA TYR A 362 -4.62 13.16 16.40
C TYR A 362 -3.20 12.64 16.20
N LEU A 363 -2.93 11.37 16.53
CA LEU A 363 -1.63 10.76 16.22
C LEU A 363 -1.37 10.78 14.71
N VAL A 364 -2.36 10.38 13.91
CA VAL A 364 -2.28 10.41 12.43
C VAL A 364 -1.99 11.82 11.95
N SER A 365 -2.72 12.83 12.43
CA SER A 365 -2.52 14.24 12.10
C SER A 365 -1.09 14.72 12.45
N ILE A 366 -0.59 14.36 13.63
CA ILE A 366 0.75 14.72 14.10
C ILE A 366 1.83 14.11 13.21
N VAL A 367 1.70 12.82 12.83
CA VAL A 367 2.67 12.16 11.94
C VAL A 367 2.71 12.86 10.58
N ILE A 368 1.57 13.23 10.01
CA ILE A 368 1.51 13.97 8.75
C ILE A 368 2.16 15.35 8.91
N LEU A 369 1.95 16.05 10.05
CA LEU A 369 2.61 17.33 10.34
C LEU A 369 4.12 17.20 10.50
N ILE A 370 4.62 16.12 11.11
CA ILE A 370 6.05 15.83 11.17
C ILE A 370 6.62 15.71 9.76
N VAL A 371 5.92 14.97 8.90
CA VAL A 371 6.32 14.84 7.49
C VAL A 371 6.28 16.18 6.77
N PHE A 372 5.24 16.99 6.99
CA PHE A 372 5.18 18.38 6.50
C PHE A 372 6.41 19.19 6.93
N CYS A 373 6.77 19.14 8.21
CA CYS A 373 7.96 19.84 8.75
C CYS A 373 9.25 19.32 8.12
N CYS A 374 9.40 18.00 7.95
CA CYS A 374 10.54 17.40 7.27
C CYS A 374 10.68 17.93 5.84
N VAL A 375 9.57 18.02 5.10
CA VAL A 375 9.57 18.56 3.73
C VAL A 375 9.82 20.08 3.72
N ARG A 376 9.25 20.82 4.68
CA ARG A 376 9.35 22.28 4.72
C ARG A 376 10.76 22.76 5.08
N PHE A 377 11.40 22.12 6.04
CA PHE A 377 12.68 22.50 6.59
C PHE A 377 13.84 21.61 6.15
N GLY A 378 13.54 20.44 5.57
CA GLY A 378 14.56 19.53 5.08
C GLY A 378 15.38 20.16 3.96
N ARG A 379 16.72 20.11 4.12
CA ARG A 379 17.67 20.50 3.09
C ARG A 379 17.90 19.32 2.17
N THR A 380 17.60 19.48 0.89
CA THR A 380 17.96 18.54 -0.17
C THR A 380 19.22 19.05 -0.84
N GLN A 381 20.22 18.19 -1.01
CA GLN A 381 21.33 18.51 -1.89
C GLN A 381 20.78 18.40 -3.31
N GLY A 382 20.32 19.52 -3.88
CA GLY A 382 19.89 19.54 -5.29
C GLY A 382 21.01 19.01 -6.18
N VAL A 383 20.62 18.37 -7.29
CA VAL A 383 21.56 18.03 -8.37
C VAL A 383 22.23 19.36 -8.78
N VAL A 384 23.48 19.53 -8.42
CA VAL A 384 24.33 20.53 -9.07
C VAL A 384 24.51 19.95 -10.48
N ASP A 385 23.80 20.51 -11.45
CA ASP A 385 24.12 20.28 -12.86
C ASP A 385 25.59 20.68 -13.02
N THR A 386 26.48 19.69 -13.08
CA THR A 386 27.83 19.94 -13.58
C THR A 386 27.65 20.42 -15.02
N PRO A 387 28.16 21.61 -15.35
CA PRO A 387 28.09 22.11 -16.73
C PRO A 387 28.74 21.07 -17.64
N ASN A 388 28.09 20.76 -18.75
CA ASN A 388 28.61 19.98 -19.86
C ASN A 388 30.14 20.02 -19.90
N GLU A 389 30.79 18.87 -19.73
CA GLU A 389 32.07 18.68 -20.37
C GLU A 389 31.81 18.85 -21.85
N SER A 390 32.14 20.04 -22.34
CA SER A 390 32.19 20.40 -23.72
C SER A 390 32.93 19.30 -24.50
N ILE A 391 32.17 18.68 -25.39
CA ILE A 391 32.73 17.87 -26.47
C ILE A 391 33.72 18.79 -27.20
N SER A 392 34.99 18.63 -26.92
CA SER A 392 36.05 19.14 -27.77
C SER A 392 36.56 17.93 -28.61
N HIS A 393 36.18 17.99 -29.86
CA HIS A 393 36.72 17.36 -31.07
C HIS A 393 37.30 15.95 -31.01
#